data_5a93d72f59d2c8f92b6f9b36b8fcea1a
#
_entry.id   5a93d72f59d2c8f92b6f9b36b8fcea1a
#
_cell.length_a   1.000
_cell.length_b   1.000
_cell.length_c   1.000
_cell.angle_alpha   90.00
_cell.angle_beta   90.00
_cell.angle_gamma   90.00
#
_symmetry.space_group_name_H-M   'P 1'
#
loop_
_entity.id
_entity.type
_entity.pdbx_description
1 polymer ?
#
loop_
_entity_poly.entity_id
_entity_poly.type
_entity_poly.pdbx_seq_one_letter_code
_entity_poly.pdbx_strand_id
1 'polypeptide(L)'
;MKRSELPLLFPGIVLLLAAAAYALLFFTSRAEDIPSAVCTAALWQDTLSLKGVVSRGETPVSAPEGAVYPLIPDGERVAAGAPVALAGETGAELFRAALLLRVRAELASDTLPVPGGQALRSLSEALARRDFPALGAALPEARRSLGYAATGGNALRQEEEALLFSGAEETLVRAPRAGYFSAHGADGTMTVVSGSGWTFTAPLNEKTAVRLPDGGSAVLLLPDETRVTAAVRITDAGEAIFSCGTHLESVLSLNECTLTVLLAEWEGYSVPESAILPGEDGETVCRVSGPVREYVPVTVLARRGGAALIASPMLRGGMSVLLFPAADSAPS
;
A
#
# COMPACT_ATOMS: atom_id res chain seq x y z
N MET A 1 9.10 -1.98 -98.31
CA MET A 1 8.26 -1.57 -97.14
C MET A 1 8.88 -2.14 -95.88
N LYS A 2 9.58 -1.30 -95.09
CA LYS A 2 10.16 -1.68 -93.82
C LYS A 2 9.07 -1.58 -92.73
N ARG A 3 8.65 -2.71 -92.18
CA ARG A 3 7.76 -2.76 -90.97
C ARG A 3 8.55 -2.31 -89.78
N SER A 4 8.01 -1.30 -89.14
CA SER A 4 8.52 -0.65 -87.96
C SER A 4 8.66 -1.61 -86.80
N GLU A 5 9.86 -1.74 -86.24
CA GLU A 5 10.18 -2.45 -84.97
C GLU A 5 9.79 -1.67 -83.74
N LEU A 6 8.77 -0.80 -83.79
CA LEU A 6 8.34 0.10 -82.74
C LEU A 6 7.52 -0.57 -81.60
N PRO A 7 6.89 -1.76 -81.79
CA PRO A 7 6.05 -2.27 -80.70
C PRO A 7 6.82 -2.95 -79.51
N LEU A 8 8.11 -3.31 -79.73
CA LEU A 8 8.89 -3.97 -78.63
C LEU A 8 9.66 -3.01 -77.69
N LEU A 9 9.92 -1.79 -78.16
CA LEU A 9 10.58 -0.77 -77.36
C LEU A 9 9.67 -0.16 -76.25
N PHE A 10 8.36 -0.12 -76.53
CA PHE A 10 7.40 0.50 -75.61
C PHE A 10 7.26 -0.25 -74.24
N PRO A 11 7.09 -1.58 -74.22
CA PRO A 11 7.04 -2.33 -72.96
C PRO A 11 8.36 -2.28 -72.18
N GLY A 12 9.51 -2.21 -72.86
CA GLY A 12 10.81 -2.07 -72.22
C GLY A 12 10.98 -0.75 -71.48
N ILE A 13 10.54 0.36 -72.09
CA ILE A 13 10.60 1.71 -71.46
C ILE A 13 9.64 1.77 -70.22
N VAL A 14 8.44 1.18 -70.35
CA VAL A 14 7.47 1.14 -69.25
C VAL A 14 8.03 0.33 -68.10
N LEU A 15 8.68 -0.80 -68.37
CA LEU A 15 9.27 -1.66 -67.31
C LEU A 15 10.46 -0.96 -66.63
N LEU A 16 11.25 -0.20 -67.38
CA LEU A 16 12.38 0.57 -66.88
C LEU A 16 11.91 1.74 -66.01
N LEU A 17 10.84 2.44 -66.40
CA LEU A 17 10.22 3.50 -65.62
C LEU A 17 9.56 2.94 -64.33
N ALA A 18 8.91 1.77 -64.41
CA ALA A 18 8.35 1.12 -63.27
C ALA A 18 9.46 0.66 -62.26
N ALA A 19 10.54 0.09 -62.80
CA ALA A 19 11.70 -0.27 -61.99
C ALA A 19 12.39 0.96 -61.31
N ALA A 20 12.52 2.07 -62.08
CA ALA A 20 13.04 3.30 -61.55
C ALA A 20 12.13 3.93 -60.49
N ALA A 21 10.80 3.90 -60.70
CA ALA A 21 9.82 4.35 -59.71
C ALA A 21 9.85 3.48 -58.46
N TYR A 22 9.95 2.16 -58.63
CA TYR A 22 10.09 1.21 -57.52
C TYR A 22 11.38 1.41 -56.77
N ALA A 23 12.50 1.60 -57.44
CA ALA A 23 13.78 1.90 -56.82
C ALA A 23 13.72 3.24 -56.08
N LEU A 24 13.12 4.28 -56.64
CA LEU A 24 12.92 5.56 -56.02
C LEU A 24 12.07 5.44 -54.75
N LEU A 25 10.93 4.72 -54.81
CA LEU A 25 10.08 4.42 -53.66
C LEU A 25 10.83 3.58 -52.61
N PHE A 26 11.63 2.59 -53.03
CA PHE A 26 12.45 1.78 -52.12
C PHE A 26 13.55 2.59 -51.42
N PHE A 27 14.22 3.49 -52.12
CA PHE A 27 15.23 4.37 -51.55
C PHE A 27 14.62 5.48 -50.68
N THR A 28 13.45 6.00 -51.04
CA THR A 28 12.75 7.01 -50.25
C THR A 28 12.00 6.36 -49.04
N SER A 29 11.62 5.09 -49.11
CA SER A 29 11.03 4.36 -47.98
C SER A 29 12.06 3.83 -46.97
N ARG A 30 13.35 3.83 -47.32
CA ARG A 30 14.43 3.77 -46.32
C ARG A 30 14.53 5.11 -45.61
N ALA A 31 13.43 5.58 -45.04
CA ALA A 31 13.50 6.53 -43.94
C ALA A 31 14.47 5.93 -42.91
N GLU A 32 15.52 6.66 -42.58
CA GLU A 32 16.45 6.25 -41.52
C GLU A 32 15.62 5.73 -40.35
N ASP A 33 15.86 4.46 -39.96
CA ASP A 33 15.27 3.87 -38.77
C ASP A 33 15.84 4.63 -37.56
N ILE A 34 15.34 5.84 -37.35
CA ILE A 34 15.71 6.59 -36.16
C ILE A 34 15.11 5.83 -34.97
N PRO A 35 15.94 5.37 -34.06
CA PRO A 35 15.46 4.58 -32.93
C PRO A 35 14.42 5.40 -32.16
N SER A 36 13.36 4.74 -31.75
CA SER A 36 12.27 5.35 -30.99
C SER A 36 12.05 4.60 -29.69
N ALA A 37 11.60 5.30 -28.66
CA ALA A 37 11.18 4.74 -27.39
C ALA A 37 9.71 5.07 -27.13
N VAL A 38 9.07 4.24 -26.33
CA VAL A 38 7.68 4.45 -25.95
C VAL A 38 7.63 5.20 -24.62
N CYS A 39 6.80 6.24 -24.54
CA CYS A 39 6.50 6.93 -23.30
C CYS A 39 5.74 5.98 -22.35
N THR A 40 6.33 5.64 -21.23
CA THR A 40 5.72 4.76 -20.23
C THR A 40 5.31 5.59 -19.03
N ALA A 41 4.03 5.52 -18.63
CA ALA A 41 3.58 6.16 -17.40
C ALA A 41 4.37 5.59 -16.22
N ALA A 42 4.92 6.46 -15.40
CA ALA A 42 5.76 6.08 -14.29
C ALA A 42 5.58 7.02 -13.10
N LEU A 43 5.66 6.44 -11.91
CA LEU A 43 5.71 7.13 -10.65
C LEU A 43 7.14 6.99 -10.09
N TRP A 44 7.83 8.11 -9.93
CA TRP A 44 9.15 8.12 -9.35
C TRP A 44 9.10 8.74 -7.95
N GLN A 45 9.79 8.09 -7.03
CA GLN A 45 9.87 8.52 -5.66
C GLN A 45 11.32 8.77 -5.25
N ASP A 46 11.54 9.87 -4.58
CA ASP A 46 12.78 10.11 -3.84
C ASP A 46 12.53 9.75 -2.37
N THR A 47 13.25 8.75 -1.91
CA THR A 47 13.06 8.18 -0.58
C THR A 47 14.36 8.19 0.22
N LEU A 48 14.20 8.21 1.53
CA LEU A 48 15.29 8.11 2.49
C LEU A 48 14.96 7.04 3.52
N SER A 49 15.76 5.98 3.60
CA SER A 49 15.59 4.94 4.61
C SER A 49 16.36 5.32 5.87
N LEU A 50 15.67 5.33 7.01
CA LEU A 50 16.22 5.66 8.32
C LEU A 50 16.00 4.50 9.27
N LYS A 51 17.07 4.09 9.98
CA LYS A 51 16.99 3.12 11.07
C LYS A 51 16.82 3.89 12.37
N GLY A 52 15.83 3.53 13.18
CA GLY A 52 15.53 4.24 14.40
C GLY A 52 14.65 3.45 15.37
N VAL A 53 14.14 4.13 16.37
CA VAL A 53 13.34 3.56 17.44
C VAL A 53 11.95 4.20 17.43
N VAL A 54 10.93 3.35 17.51
CA VAL A 54 9.54 3.75 17.70
C VAL A 54 9.26 3.85 19.20
N SER A 55 8.80 5.00 19.64
CA SER A 55 8.36 5.26 21.03
C SER A 55 6.88 5.60 21.06
N ARG A 56 6.17 5.01 21.99
CA ARG A 56 4.73 5.17 22.18
C ARG A 56 4.38 5.22 23.67
N GLY A 57 3.21 5.72 24.00
CA GLY A 57 2.74 5.84 25.39
C GLY A 57 2.41 4.47 26.00
N GLU A 58 3.43 3.71 26.41
CA GLU A 58 3.28 2.41 27.04
C GLU A 58 3.06 2.53 28.55
N THR A 59 2.10 1.76 29.06
CA THR A 59 1.87 1.62 30.49
C THR A 59 2.00 0.14 30.84
N PRO A 60 2.97 -0.23 31.69
CA PRO A 60 3.16 -1.61 32.07
C PRO A 60 1.92 -2.16 32.80
N VAL A 61 1.59 -3.41 32.50
CA VAL A 61 0.53 -4.14 33.18
C VAL A 61 1.15 -4.87 34.35
N SER A 62 0.75 -4.49 35.56
CA SER A 62 1.23 -5.15 36.78
C SER A 62 0.60 -6.54 36.86
N ALA A 63 1.44 -7.55 36.90
CA ALA A 63 1.05 -8.95 37.13
C ALA A 63 1.65 -9.43 38.46
N PRO A 64 0.95 -10.29 39.22
CA PRO A 64 1.55 -10.96 40.38
C PRO A 64 2.73 -11.86 39.95
N GLU A 65 3.55 -12.28 40.89
CA GLU A 65 4.62 -13.23 40.65
C GLU A 65 4.06 -14.56 40.13
N GLY A 66 4.75 -15.18 39.16
CA GLY A 66 4.39 -16.46 38.57
C GLY A 66 4.24 -16.40 37.04
N ALA A 67 3.71 -17.48 36.48
CA ALA A 67 3.43 -17.55 35.05
C ALA A 67 2.22 -16.69 34.69
N VAL A 68 2.32 -15.95 33.61
CA VAL A 68 1.26 -15.06 33.10
C VAL A 68 0.77 -15.56 31.74
N TYR A 69 -0.53 -15.73 31.63
CA TYR A 69 -1.19 -16.25 30.43
C TYR A 69 -2.06 -15.15 29.81
N PRO A 70 -1.65 -14.54 28.68
CA PRO A 70 -2.46 -13.54 27.99
C PRO A 70 -3.81 -14.11 27.56
N LEU A 71 -4.88 -13.36 27.82
CA LEU A 71 -6.24 -13.70 27.40
C LEU A 71 -6.69 -12.92 26.14
N ILE A 72 -5.85 -12.00 25.71
CA ILE A 72 -6.15 -11.08 24.62
C ILE A 72 -4.98 -11.12 23.64
N PRO A 73 -5.25 -11.20 22.33
CA PRO A 73 -4.21 -11.11 21.31
C PRO A 73 -3.53 -9.74 21.31
N ASP A 74 -2.28 -9.72 20.83
CA ASP A 74 -1.55 -8.47 20.60
C ASP A 74 -2.30 -7.55 19.63
N GLY A 75 -2.33 -6.27 19.96
CA GLY A 75 -2.97 -5.26 19.14
C GLY A 75 -4.49 -5.12 19.36
N GLU A 76 -5.09 -5.94 20.21
CA GLU A 76 -6.51 -5.79 20.53
C GLU A 76 -6.76 -4.59 21.46
N ARG A 77 -7.85 -3.88 21.20
CA ARG A 77 -8.24 -2.72 22.00
C ARG A 77 -8.95 -3.16 23.28
N VAL A 78 -8.46 -2.68 24.42
CA VAL A 78 -8.97 -3.01 25.74
C VAL A 78 -9.51 -1.79 26.49
N ALA A 79 -10.54 -1.98 27.30
CA ALA A 79 -11.04 -0.98 28.22
C ALA A 79 -10.21 -0.98 29.52
N ALA A 80 -10.21 0.14 30.23
CA ALA A 80 -9.62 0.20 31.57
C ALA A 80 -10.35 -0.80 32.51
N GLY A 81 -9.57 -1.55 33.28
CA GLY A 81 -10.09 -2.59 34.18
C GLY A 81 -10.48 -3.92 33.49
N ALA A 82 -10.42 -4.01 32.15
CA ALA A 82 -10.70 -5.25 31.45
C ALA A 82 -9.67 -6.35 31.80
N PRO A 83 -10.08 -7.62 31.94
CA PRO A 83 -9.16 -8.72 32.17
C PRO A 83 -8.34 -9.00 30.92
N VAL A 84 -7.00 -8.88 31.03
CA VAL A 84 -6.05 -9.03 29.91
C VAL A 84 -5.20 -10.28 30.00
N ALA A 85 -4.99 -10.80 31.22
CA ALA A 85 -4.24 -12.02 31.42
C ALA A 85 -4.69 -12.72 32.71
N LEU A 86 -4.29 -13.99 32.85
CA LEU A 86 -4.33 -14.73 34.11
C LEU A 86 -2.90 -14.93 34.61
N ALA A 87 -2.69 -14.72 35.90
CA ALA A 87 -1.43 -15.03 36.56
C ALA A 87 -1.63 -16.21 37.51
N GLY A 88 -0.69 -17.13 37.57
CA GLY A 88 -0.73 -18.27 38.50
C GLY A 88 0.33 -19.31 38.17
N GLU A 89 0.66 -20.13 39.17
CA GLU A 89 1.69 -21.17 39.05
C GLU A 89 1.08 -22.57 38.80
N THR A 90 -0.25 -22.71 38.92
CA THR A 90 -0.89 -24.01 38.90
C THR A 90 -1.45 -24.39 37.51
N GLY A 91 -1.52 -25.68 37.22
CA GLY A 91 -2.14 -26.17 35.99
C GLY A 91 -3.63 -25.83 35.86
N ALA A 92 -4.29 -25.44 36.95
CA ALA A 92 -5.68 -25.02 36.93
C ALA A 92 -5.86 -23.67 36.25
N GLU A 93 -5.00 -22.69 36.50
CA GLU A 93 -4.98 -21.37 35.84
C GLU A 93 -4.68 -21.50 34.36
N LEU A 94 -3.73 -22.35 33.98
CA LEU A 94 -3.42 -22.63 32.57
C LEU A 94 -4.65 -23.22 31.85
N PHE A 95 -5.32 -24.18 32.45
CA PHE A 95 -6.51 -24.79 31.91
C PHE A 95 -7.68 -23.80 31.78
N ARG A 96 -7.86 -22.96 32.80
CA ARG A 96 -8.84 -21.87 32.78
C ARG A 96 -8.55 -20.84 31.70
N ALA A 97 -7.28 -20.45 31.52
CA ALA A 97 -6.86 -19.56 30.45
C ALA A 97 -7.16 -20.15 29.06
N ALA A 98 -6.87 -21.44 28.87
CA ALA A 98 -7.16 -22.13 27.61
C ALA A 98 -8.66 -22.20 27.30
N LEU A 99 -9.50 -22.45 28.32
CA LEU A 99 -10.96 -22.42 28.17
C LEU A 99 -11.48 -21.02 27.82
N LEU A 100 -11.00 -20.00 28.49
CA LEU A 100 -11.35 -18.59 28.21
C LEU A 100 -10.97 -18.18 26.78
N LEU A 101 -9.75 -18.52 26.32
CA LEU A 101 -9.33 -18.26 24.95
C LEU A 101 -10.23 -18.97 23.93
N ARG A 102 -10.63 -20.21 24.21
CA ARG A 102 -11.56 -20.94 23.35
C ARG A 102 -12.91 -20.26 23.27
N VAL A 103 -13.53 -19.92 24.40
CA VAL A 103 -14.84 -19.25 24.45
C VAL A 103 -14.80 -17.90 23.75
N ARG A 104 -13.72 -17.12 23.93
CA ARG A 104 -13.51 -15.84 23.25
C ARG A 104 -13.34 -16.02 21.74
N ALA A 105 -12.59 -17.03 21.30
CA ALA A 105 -12.45 -17.34 19.89
C ALA A 105 -13.79 -17.74 19.26
N GLU A 106 -14.63 -18.48 19.99
CA GLU A 106 -15.98 -18.82 19.55
C GLU A 106 -16.90 -17.59 19.49
N LEU A 107 -16.78 -16.65 20.45
CA LEU A 107 -17.54 -15.39 20.45
C LEU A 107 -17.06 -14.42 19.33
N ALA A 108 -15.77 -14.42 19.03
CA ALA A 108 -15.18 -13.58 17.97
C ALA A 108 -15.38 -14.20 16.57
N SER A 109 -15.61 -15.50 16.48
CA SER A 109 -15.87 -16.13 15.19
C SER A 109 -17.24 -15.68 14.68
N ASP A 110 -17.27 -14.93 13.59
CA ASP A 110 -18.48 -14.60 12.79
C ASP A 110 -19.17 -15.88 12.24
N THR A 111 -18.58 -17.02 12.48
CA THR A 111 -19.10 -18.36 12.22
C THR A 111 -19.79 -19.00 13.44
N LEU A 112 -20.29 -18.24 14.41
CA LEU A 112 -21.52 -18.76 15.05
C LEU A 112 -22.40 -19.13 13.87
N PRO A 113 -22.70 -20.45 13.65
CA PRO A 113 -23.53 -20.82 12.52
C PRO A 113 -24.78 -19.98 12.70
N VAL A 114 -24.92 -18.95 11.88
CA VAL A 114 -26.17 -18.25 11.74
C VAL A 114 -27.04 -19.29 11.04
N PRO A 115 -27.83 -20.12 11.78
CA PRO A 115 -28.65 -21.13 11.17
C PRO A 115 -29.80 -20.39 10.54
N GLY A 116 -29.58 -19.46 9.69
CA GLY A 116 -30.56 -18.58 9.15
C GLY A 116 -30.17 -17.89 7.89
N GLY A 117 -28.93 -18.10 7.41
CA GLY A 117 -28.52 -17.48 6.14
C GLY A 117 -29.43 -17.89 4.99
N GLN A 118 -29.98 -19.10 5.04
CA GLN A 118 -30.96 -19.59 4.11
C GLN A 118 -32.37 -19.05 4.42
N ALA A 119 -32.80 -19.10 5.70
CA ALA A 119 -34.08 -18.56 6.12
C ALA A 119 -34.19 -17.04 5.96
N LEU A 120 -33.11 -16.29 6.22
CA LEU A 120 -33.05 -14.84 5.96
C LEU A 120 -33.03 -14.53 4.47
N ARG A 121 -32.36 -15.32 3.66
CA ARG A 121 -32.41 -15.19 2.18
C ARG A 121 -33.81 -15.46 1.65
N SER A 122 -34.45 -16.57 2.09
CA SER A 122 -35.81 -16.87 1.69
C SER A 122 -36.80 -15.77 2.10
N LEU A 123 -36.60 -15.17 3.28
CA LEU A 123 -37.39 -14.03 3.75
C LEU A 123 -37.17 -12.80 2.87
N SER A 124 -35.91 -12.47 2.55
CA SER A 124 -35.57 -11.33 1.71
C SER A 124 -36.07 -11.49 0.27
N GLU A 125 -36.02 -12.69 -0.29
CA GLU A 125 -36.56 -13.01 -1.61
C GLU A 125 -38.08 -12.93 -1.64
N ALA A 126 -38.76 -13.46 -0.62
CA ALA A 126 -40.21 -13.35 -0.51
C ALA A 126 -40.69 -11.92 -0.38
N LEU A 127 -39.95 -11.08 0.39
CA LEU A 127 -40.19 -9.64 0.49
C LEU A 127 -40.00 -8.92 -0.85
N ALA A 128 -38.89 -9.21 -1.53
CA ALA A 128 -38.58 -8.59 -2.82
C ALA A 128 -39.63 -8.93 -3.90
N ARG A 129 -40.16 -10.15 -3.88
CA ARG A 129 -41.20 -10.62 -4.81
C ARG A 129 -42.62 -10.26 -4.36
N ARG A 130 -42.80 -9.69 -3.17
CA ARG A 130 -44.11 -9.45 -2.54
C ARG A 130 -44.97 -10.69 -2.46
N ASP A 131 -44.34 -11.85 -2.23
CA ASP A 131 -44.99 -13.15 -2.12
C ASP A 131 -45.39 -13.37 -0.66
N PHE A 132 -46.63 -12.98 -0.31
CA PHE A 132 -47.18 -13.09 1.05
C PHE A 132 -47.30 -14.53 1.59
N PRO A 133 -47.69 -15.55 0.79
CA PRO A 133 -47.65 -16.94 1.22
C PRO A 133 -46.25 -17.41 1.60
N ALA A 134 -45.22 -17.12 0.73
CA ALA A 134 -43.84 -17.48 0.99
C ALA A 134 -43.27 -16.72 2.20
N LEU A 135 -43.68 -15.47 2.41
CA LEU A 135 -43.30 -14.67 3.57
C LEU A 135 -43.85 -15.28 4.88
N GLY A 136 -45.11 -15.73 4.85
CA GLY A 136 -45.74 -16.43 5.97
C GLY A 136 -45.03 -17.72 6.37
N ALA A 137 -44.49 -18.48 5.40
CA ALA A 137 -43.72 -19.69 5.64
C ALA A 137 -42.28 -19.40 6.12
N ALA A 138 -41.59 -18.37 5.58
CA ALA A 138 -40.21 -18.03 5.90
C ALA A 138 -40.04 -17.33 7.26
N LEU A 139 -41.04 -16.56 7.72
CA LEU A 139 -40.98 -15.76 8.94
C LEU A 139 -40.77 -16.59 10.24
N PRO A 140 -41.48 -17.70 10.48
CA PRO A 140 -41.25 -18.53 11.67
C PRO A 140 -39.87 -19.18 11.69
N GLU A 141 -39.35 -19.56 10.53
CA GLU A 141 -38.01 -20.11 10.36
C GLU A 141 -36.93 -19.09 10.68
N ALA A 142 -37.07 -17.90 10.13
CA ALA A 142 -36.14 -16.77 10.40
C ALA A 142 -36.16 -16.38 11.89
N ARG A 143 -37.31 -16.33 12.53
CA ARG A 143 -37.46 -16.08 13.99
C ARG A 143 -36.77 -17.15 14.83
N ARG A 144 -36.97 -18.46 14.50
CA ARG A 144 -36.30 -19.56 15.21
C ARG A 144 -34.78 -19.46 15.07
N SER A 145 -34.27 -19.17 13.88
CA SER A 145 -32.85 -19.03 13.59
C SER A 145 -32.21 -17.88 14.36
N LEU A 146 -32.87 -16.71 14.40
CA LEU A 146 -32.40 -15.55 15.16
C LEU A 146 -32.46 -15.81 16.67
N GLY A 147 -33.49 -16.49 17.16
CA GLY A 147 -33.60 -16.86 18.55
C GLY A 147 -32.50 -17.83 18.99
N TYR A 148 -32.15 -18.80 18.15
CA TYR A 148 -31.05 -19.73 18.42
C TYR A 148 -29.69 -19.04 18.46
N ALA A 149 -29.41 -18.16 17.49
CA ALA A 149 -28.15 -17.39 17.46
C ALA A 149 -28.01 -16.47 18.68
N ALA A 150 -29.11 -15.79 19.09
CA ALA A 150 -29.12 -14.95 20.29
C ALA A 150 -28.92 -15.77 21.58
N THR A 151 -29.50 -16.96 21.66
CA THR A 151 -29.38 -17.83 22.85
C THR A 151 -27.96 -18.41 22.96
N GLY A 152 -27.37 -18.83 21.84
CA GLY A 152 -26.00 -19.37 21.81
C GLY A 152 -24.96 -18.33 22.23
N GLY A 153 -25.06 -17.09 21.72
CA GLY A 153 -24.16 -16.00 22.11
C GLY A 153 -24.30 -15.61 23.59
N ASN A 154 -25.50 -15.66 24.15
CA ASN A 154 -25.72 -15.41 25.58
C ASN A 154 -25.16 -16.54 26.47
N ALA A 155 -25.30 -17.79 26.06
CA ALA A 155 -24.74 -18.94 26.80
C ALA A 155 -23.20 -18.86 26.85
N LEU A 156 -22.53 -18.53 25.70
CA LEU A 156 -21.08 -18.35 25.67
C LEU A 156 -20.60 -17.18 26.53
N ARG A 157 -21.35 -16.08 26.56
CA ARG A 157 -21.02 -14.94 27.46
C ARG A 157 -21.18 -15.32 28.94
N GLN A 158 -22.19 -16.09 29.30
CA GLN A 158 -22.35 -16.60 30.65
C GLN A 158 -21.23 -17.57 31.04
N GLU A 159 -20.79 -18.41 30.06
CA GLU A 159 -19.66 -19.33 30.28
C GLU A 159 -18.35 -18.52 30.46
N GLU A 160 -18.11 -17.49 29.64
CA GLU A 160 -16.97 -16.57 29.80
C GLU A 160 -16.99 -15.92 31.21
N GLU A 161 -18.13 -15.36 31.59
CA GLU A 161 -18.28 -14.70 32.88
C GLU A 161 -18.04 -15.69 34.04
N ALA A 162 -18.61 -16.89 33.97
CA ALA A 162 -18.39 -17.93 34.96
C ALA A 162 -16.91 -18.34 35.06
N LEU A 163 -16.23 -18.48 33.93
CA LEU A 163 -14.80 -18.78 33.91
C LEU A 163 -13.93 -17.62 34.44
N LEU A 164 -14.29 -16.36 34.16
CA LEU A 164 -13.58 -15.19 34.72
C LEU A 164 -13.68 -15.12 36.24
N PHE A 165 -14.80 -15.47 36.81
CA PHE A 165 -15.08 -15.39 38.26
C PHE A 165 -14.91 -16.72 39.01
N SER A 166 -14.57 -17.82 38.37
CA SER A 166 -14.42 -19.16 39.00
C SER A 166 -13.15 -19.33 39.83
N GLY A 167 -12.19 -18.37 39.75
CA GLY A 167 -10.91 -18.40 40.49
C GLY A 167 -10.79 -17.27 41.47
N ALA A 168 -9.66 -17.20 42.18
CA ALA A 168 -9.33 -16.05 43.02
C ALA A 168 -9.20 -14.78 42.14
N GLU A 169 -9.83 -13.70 42.59
CA GLU A 169 -9.79 -12.41 41.90
C GLU A 169 -8.35 -11.88 41.72
N GLU A 170 -7.46 -12.25 42.61
CA GLU A 170 -6.03 -11.93 42.62
C GLU A 170 -5.27 -12.53 41.41
N THR A 171 -5.82 -13.58 40.77
CA THR A 171 -5.22 -14.18 39.59
C THR A 171 -5.56 -13.43 38.28
N LEU A 172 -6.55 -12.53 38.30
CA LEU A 172 -6.94 -11.73 37.14
C LEU A 172 -6.06 -10.49 37.02
N VAL A 173 -5.30 -10.46 35.93
CA VAL A 173 -4.50 -9.29 35.54
C VAL A 173 -5.39 -8.36 34.70
N ARG A 174 -5.52 -7.13 35.14
CA ARG A 174 -6.41 -6.14 34.53
C ARG A 174 -5.63 -5.03 33.84
N ALA A 175 -6.19 -4.51 32.74
CA ALA A 175 -5.64 -3.37 32.05
C ALA A 175 -5.65 -2.12 32.95
N PRO A 176 -4.52 -1.44 33.17
CA PRO A 176 -4.46 -0.24 34.01
C PRO A 176 -5.19 0.95 33.40
N ARG A 177 -5.36 0.96 32.09
CA ARG A 177 -6.07 2.00 31.30
C ARG A 177 -6.62 1.44 30.01
N ALA A 178 -7.47 2.19 29.32
CA ALA A 178 -7.91 1.86 27.97
C ALA A 178 -6.79 2.08 26.95
N GLY A 179 -6.67 1.21 25.98
CA GLY A 179 -5.64 1.28 24.94
C GLY A 179 -5.56 0.01 24.12
N TYR A 180 -4.43 -0.22 23.49
CA TYR A 180 -4.10 -1.45 22.78
C TYR A 180 -3.20 -2.32 23.65
N PHE A 181 -3.58 -3.58 23.80
CA PHE A 181 -2.80 -4.54 24.57
C PHE A 181 -1.59 -5.03 23.77
N SER A 182 -0.44 -5.13 24.44
CA SER A 182 0.74 -5.82 23.91
C SER A 182 1.27 -6.79 24.95
N ALA A 183 1.38 -8.05 24.58
CA ALA A 183 1.99 -9.08 25.42
C ALA A 183 3.52 -8.92 25.51
N HIS A 184 4.13 -8.23 24.56
CA HIS A 184 5.56 -8.02 24.43
C HIS A 184 5.85 -6.53 24.21
N GLY A 185 5.74 -5.71 25.25
CA GLY A 185 6.15 -4.31 25.22
C GLY A 185 7.66 -4.13 24.96
N ALA A 186 8.12 -2.89 24.91
CA ALA A 186 9.51 -2.58 24.60
C ALA A 186 10.51 -3.29 25.52
N ASP A 187 10.15 -3.49 26.78
CA ASP A 187 10.96 -4.16 27.81
C ASP A 187 10.66 -5.67 27.94
N GLY A 188 9.90 -6.25 27.03
CA GLY A 188 9.44 -7.65 27.10
C GLY A 188 8.35 -7.90 28.14
N THR A 189 7.83 -6.87 28.78
CA THR A 189 6.70 -6.94 29.73
C THR A 189 5.39 -6.67 29.02
N MET A 190 4.28 -7.17 29.58
CA MET A 190 2.96 -6.80 29.06
C MET A 190 2.71 -5.31 29.28
N THR A 191 2.19 -4.65 28.27
CA THR A 191 1.87 -3.23 28.29
C THR A 191 0.51 -2.92 27.71
N VAL A 192 -0.06 -1.78 28.08
CA VAL A 192 -1.18 -1.16 27.37
C VAL A 192 -0.68 0.12 26.74
N VAL A 193 -0.72 0.16 25.42
CA VAL A 193 -0.37 1.35 24.63
C VAL A 193 -1.58 2.27 24.59
N SER A 194 -1.46 3.45 25.17
CA SER A 194 -2.55 4.42 25.26
C SER A 194 -2.27 5.66 24.43
N GLY A 195 -3.35 6.35 24.06
CA GLY A 195 -3.27 7.52 23.20
C GLY A 195 -3.34 7.17 21.72
N SER A 196 -3.16 8.17 20.85
CA SER A 196 -3.14 8.03 19.40
C SER A 196 -1.79 8.34 18.79
N GLY A 197 -0.87 8.90 19.59
CA GLY A 197 0.41 9.39 19.14
C GLY A 197 1.56 8.43 19.41
N TRP A 198 2.51 8.45 18.49
CA TRP A 198 3.78 7.75 18.57
C TRP A 198 4.88 8.60 17.93
N THR A 199 6.12 8.31 18.27
CA THR A 199 7.27 8.99 17.69
C THR A 199 8.25 7.98 17.14
N PHE A 200 8.91 8.35 16.04
CA PHE A 200 10.03 7.61 15.49
C PHE A 200 11.26 8.49 15.57
N THR A 201 12.29 8.04 16.27
CA THR A 201 13.56 8.76 16.45
C THR A 201 14.66 8.02 15.70
N ALA A 202 15.34 8.73 14.81
CA ALA A 202 16.43 8.17 14.01
C ALA A 202 17.64 9.08 14.00
N PRO A 203 18.87 8.54 14.17
CA PRO A 203 20.10 9.31 14.04
C PRO A 203 20.31 9.74 12.59
N LEU A 204 20.76 10.98 12.41
CA LEU A 204 21.05 11.55 11.09
C LEU A 204 22.55 11.76 10.91
N ASN A 205 22.99 11.65 9.68
CA ASN A 205 24.26 12.22 9.26
C ASN A 205 24.02 13.57 8.55
N GLU A 206 25.07 14.37 8.36
CA GLU A 206 24.95 15.70 7.75
C GLU A 206 24.26 15.68 6.36
N LYS A 207 24.53 14.64 5.57
CA LYS A 207 23.93 14.50 4.22
C LYS A 207 22.43 14.20 4.26
N THR A 208 21.98 13.46 5.26
CA THR A 208 20.55 13.12 5.43
C THR A 208 19.80 14.26 6.11
N ALA A 209 20.42 14.96 7.04
CA ALA A 209 19.82 16.10 7.74
C ALA A 209 19.37 17.21 6.78
N VAL A 210 20.21 17.56 5.81
CA VAL A 210 19.91 18.61 4.80
C VAL A 210 18.70 18.26 3.91
N ARG A 211 18.37 16.98 3.79
CA ARG A 211 17.26 16.51 2.94
C ARG A 211 15.90 16.51 3.65
N LEU A 212 15.88 16.62 4.96
CA LEU A 212 14.65 16.59 5.76
C LEU A 212 14.14 18.01 6.04
N PRO A 213 12.82 18.24 6.01
CA PRO A 213 12.22 19.52 6.33
C PRO A 213 12.19 19.69 7.87
N ASP A 214 13.13 20.44 8.44
CA ASP A 214 13.09 20.75 9.89
C ASP A 214 11.92 21.68 10.21
N GLY A 215 11.14 21.32 11.22
CA GLY A 215 9.92 22.04 11.59
C GLY A 215 8.75 21.87 10.61
N GLY A 216 8.90 20.99 9.61
CA GLY A 216 7.88 20.68 8.59
C GLY A 216 7.18 19.34 8.83
N SER A 217 6.62 18.81 7.76
CA SER A 217 6.01 17.48 7.73
C SER A 217 6.66 16.60 6.66
N ALA A 218 6.75 15.30 6.91
CA ALA A 218 7.19 14.30 5.95
C ALA A 218 6.22 13.12 5.96
N VAL A 219 6.20 12.36 4.87
CA VAL A 219 5.44 11.12 4.78
C VAL A 219 6.35 9.95 5.10
N LEU A 220 5.98 9.18 6.12
CA LEU A 220 6.62 7.92 6.47
C LEU A 220 5.88 6.77 5.79
N LEU A 221 6.62 5.84 5.22
CA LEU A 221 6.13 4.56 4.75
C LEU A 221 6.43 3.51 5.82
N LEU A 222 5.38 2.92 6.38
CA LEU A 222 5.50 1.83 7.33
C LEU A 222 5.81 0.50 6.61
N PRO A 223 6.21 -0.56 7.32
CA PRO A 223 6.51 -1.86 6.69
C PRO A 223 5.32 -2.52 5.98
N ASP A 224 4.10 -2.14 6.32
CA ASP A 224 2.85 -2.56 5.68
C ASP A 224 2.44 -1.66 4.50
N GLU A 225 3.38 -0.80 4.02
CA GLU A 225 3.17 0.20 2.96
C GLU A 225 2.18 1.33 3.33
N THR A 226 1.70 1.38 4.56
CA THR A 226 0.85 2.47 5.04
C THR A 226 1.62 3.79 5.02
N ARG A 227 1.01 4.83 4.43
CA ARG A 227 1.56 6.19 4.38
C ARG A 227 1.05 7.00 5.57
N VAL A 228 1.97 7.50 6.39
CA VAL A 228 1.64 8.30 7.57
C VAL A 228 2.33 9.65 7.49
N THR A 229 1.56 10.73 7.66
CA THR A 229 2.14 12.08 7.75
C THR A 229 2.63 12.32 9.17
N ALA A 230 3.91 12.66 9.30
CA ALA A 230 4.58 12.95 10.56
C ALA A 230 5.09 14.39 10.57
N ALA A 231 4.99 15.06 11.72
CA ALA A 231 5.73 16.29 11.96
C ALA A 231 7.20 15.94 12.22
N VAL A 232 8.11 16.68 11.60
CA VAL A 232 9.55 16.43 11.68
C VAL A 232 10.22 17.52 12.51
N ARG A 233 11.07 17.11 13.44
CA ARG A 233 11.95 18.01 14.19
C ARG A 233 13.35 17.41 14.23
N ILE A 234 14.34 18.21 13.88
CA ILE A 234 15.74 17.82 13.98
C ILE A 234 16.28 18.39 15.30
N THR A 235 16.94 17.55 16.08
CA THR A 235 17.53 17.95 17.37
C THR A 235 18.97 18.40 17.18
N ASP A 236 19.48 19.18 18.12
CA ASP A 236 20.91 19.59 18.15
C ASP A 236 21.88 18.41 18.29
N ALA A 237 21.37 17.26 18.79
CA ALA A 237 22.11 16.01 18.86
C ALA A 237 22.25 15.28 17.51
N GLY A 238 21.68 15.82 16.44
CA GLY A 238 21.72 15.21 15.10
C GLY A 238 20.73 14.05 14.95
N GLU A 239 19.59 14.10 15.61
CA GLU A 239 18.52 13.12 15.49
C GLU A 239 17.28 13.74 14.86
N ALA A 240 16.59 12.99 14.00
CA ALA A 240 15.26 13.34 13.54
C ALA A 240 14.21 12.68 14.42
N ILE A 241 13.25 13.46 14.89
CA ILE A 241 12.07 13.01 15.62
C ILE A 241 10.86 13.23 14.72
N PHE A 242 10.22 12.15 14.32
CA PHE A 242 8.97 12.14 13.57
C PHE A 242 7.82 11.90 14.54
N SER A 243 6.89 12.83 14.64
CA SER A 243 5.73 12.72 15.54
C SER A 243 4.46 12.47 14.73
N CYS A 244 3.78 11.38 15.03
CA CYS A 244 2.58 10.90 14.37
C CYS A 244 1.41 10.81 15.34
N GLY A 245 0.21 11.21 14.89
CA GLY A 245 -1.02 11.15 15.69
C GLY A 245 -2.01 10.07 15.23
N THR A 246 -1.64 9.24 14.26
CA THR A 246 -2.53 8.25 13.62
C THR A 246 -1.80 6.93 13.41
N HIS A 247 -2.54 5.87 13.05
CA HIS A 247 -1.99 4.54 12.71
C HIS A 247 -1.13 3.93 13.82
N LEU A 248 -1.55 4.11 15.08
CA LEU A 248 -0.87 3.53 16.22
C LEU A 248 -0.87 1.99 16.17
N GLU A 249 -1.95 1.40 15.67
CA GLU A 249 -2.11 -0.05 15.48
C GLU A 249 -1.04 -0.67 14.59
N SER A 250 -0.64 0.04 13.51
CA SER A 250 0.38 -0.44 12.58
C SER A 250 1.80 -0.44 13.15
N VAL A 251 2.01 0.24 14.28
CA VAL A 251 3.34 0.37 14.91
C VAL A 251 3.44 -0.32 16.26
N LEU A 252 2.39 -1.03 16.72
CA LEU A 252 2.38 -1.68 18.05
C LEU A 252 3.49 -2.71 18.22
N SER A 253 3.83 -3.45 17.17
CA SER A 253 4.89 -4.46 17.18
C SER A 253 6.27 -3.92 16.82
N LEU A 254 6.37 -2.63 16.42
CA LEU A 254 7.62 -2.03 15.99
C LEU A 254 8.34 -1.37 17.19
N ASN A 255 9.57 -1.79 17.44
CA ASN A 255 10.44 -1.17 18.42
C ASN A 255 11.64 -0.52 17.71
N GLU A 256 12.66 -1.29 17.37
CA GLU A 256 13.75 -0.86 16.52
C GLU A 256 13.46 -1.29 15.09
N CYS A 257 13.32 -0.36 14.15
CA CYS A 257 12.95 -0.65 12.79
C CYS A 257 13.57 0.34 11.79
N THR A 258 13.50 -0.02 10.52
CA THR A 258 13.85 0.90 9.43
C THR A 258 12.57 1.39 8.78
N LEU A 259 12.35 2.70 8.82
CA LEU A 259 11.25 3.34 8.11
C LEU A 259 11.77 4.12 6.92
N THR A 260 10.92 4.24 5.89
CA THR A 260 11.24 4.98 4.68
C THR A 260 10.51 6.32 4.70
N VAL A 261 11.26 7.41 4.58
CA VAL A 261 10.73 8.77 4.43
C VAL A 261 10.56 9.06 2.95
N LEU A 262 9.38 9.43 2.51
CA LEU A 262 9.10 9.91 1.17
C LEU A 262 9.42 11.41 1.10
N LEU A 263 10.48 11.78 0.40
CA LEU A 263 10.92 13.17 0.26
C LEU A 263 10.21 13.89 -0.88
N ALA A 264 10.03 13.20 -2.00
CA ALA A 264 9.32 13.71 -3.15
C ALA A 264 8.70 12.56 -3.96
N GLU A 265 7.63 12.87 -4.64
CA GLU A 265 6.93 11.94 -5.53
C GLU A 265 6.56 12.69 -6.80
N TRP A 266 6.86 12.11 -7.96
CA TRP A 266 6.57 12.69 -9.26
C TRP A 266 5.85 11.68 -10.14
N GLU A 267 4.75 12.08 -10.70
CA GLU A 267 4.01 11.32 -11.71
C GLU A 267 4.28 11.92 -13.09
N GLY A 268 4.57 11.07 -14.06
CA GLY A 268 4.87 11.49 -15.40
C GLY A 268 5.10 10.35 -16.37
N TYR A 269 5.83 10.65 -17.45
CA TYR A 269 6.21 9.66 -18.45
C TYR A 269 7.71 9.44 -18.41
N SER A 270 8.13 8.19 -18.28
CA SER A 270 9.53 7.81 -18.36
C SER A 270 9.95 7.67 -19.83
N VAL A 271 11.02 8.35 -20.18
CA VAL A 271 11.66 8.28 -21.50
C VAL A 271 13.18 8.20 -21.32
N PRO A 272 13.94 7.62 -22.27
CA PRO A 272 15.40 7.73 -22.25
C PRO A 272 15.85 9.21 -22.35
N GLU A 273 16.91 9.57 -21.67
CA GLU A 273 17.46 10.95 -21.73
C GLU A 273 17.81 11.37 -23.16
N SER A 274 18.22 10.41 -24.01
CA SER A 274 18.50 10.65 -25.42
C SER A 274 17.27 11.06 -26.26
N ALA A 275 16.05 11.00 -25.72
CA ALA A 275 14.84 11.50 -26.37
C ALA A 275 14.62 13.00 -26.12
N ILE A 276 15.34 13.60 -25.17
CA ILE A 276 15.14 14.99 -24.77
C ILE A 276 16.09 15.88 -25.57
N LEU A 277 15.51 16.90 -26.16
CA LEU A 277 16.24 17.90 -26.93
C LEU A 277 16.10 19.28 -26.29
N PRO A 278 17.12 20.15 -26.42
CA PRO A 278 16.96 21.55 -26.08
C PRO A 278 16.01 22.22 -27.11
N GLY A 279 15.05 22.97 -26.63
CA GLY A 279 14.12 23.78 -27.44
C GLY A 279 14.33 25.28 -27.13
N GLU A 280 13.61 26.14 -27.85
CA GLU A 280 13.71 27.61 -27.68
C GLU A 280 13.20 28.05 -26.29
N ASP A 281 12.13 27.42 -25.79
CA ASP A 281 11.49 27.75 -24.52
C ASP A 281 11.71 26.68 -23.43
N GLY A 282 12.73 25.83 -23.57
CA GLY A 282 13.02 24.75 -22.63
C GLY A 282 13.30 23.40 -23.30
N GLU A 283 12.93 22.31 -22.63
CA GLU A 283 13.19 20.96 -23.14
C GLU A 283 12.01 20.48 -23.98
N THR A 284 12.31 19.72 -25.05
CA THR A 284 11.30 19.16 -25.96
C THR A 284 11.59 17.69 -26.23
N VAL A 285 10.55 16.97 -26.63
CA VAL A 285 10.68 15.62 -27.21
C VAL A 285 10.04 15.59 -28.60
N CYS A 286 10.61 14.82 -29.50
CA CYS A 286 10.03 14.64 -30.83
C CYS A 286 9.08 13.46 -30.82
N ARG A 287 7.77 13.71 -30.77
CA ARG A 287 6.69 12.69 -30.87
C ARG A 287 6.53 12.23 -32.29
N VAL A 288 6.33 10.90 -32.45
CA VAL A 288 6.09 10.26 -33.74
C VAL A 288 4.66 9.73 -33.79
N SER A 289 3.95 10.11 -34.85
CA SER A 289 2.62 9.56 -35.14
C SER A 289 2.54 9.22 -36.64
N GLY A 290 2.86 7.97 -36.98
CA GLY A 290 3.04 7.56 -38.37
C GLY A 290 4.16 8.36 -39.06
N PRO A 291 3.91 9.07 -40.18
CA PRO A 291 4.92 9.87 -40.87
C PRO A 291 5.14 11.26 -40.24
N VAL A 292 4.28 11.64 -39.29
CA VAL A 292 4.31 13.00 -38.68
C VAL A 292 5.26 13.03 -37.50
N ARG A 293 6.16 14.00 -37.50
CA ARG A 293 7.08 14.32 -36.41
C ARG A 293 6.67 15.67 -35.81
N GLU A 294 6.49 15.71 -34.52
CA GLU A 294 6.04 16.91 -33.80
C GLU A 294 6.91 17.14 -32.56
N TYR A 295 7.47 18.31 -32.42
CA TYR A 295 8.20 18.70 -31.23
C TYR A 295 7.23 19.16 -30.15
N VAL A 296 7.24 18.46 -29.04
CA VAL A 296 6.33 18.69 -27.91
C VAL A 296 7.15 19.24 -26.75
N PRO A 297 6.79 20.42 -26.21
CA PRO A 297 7.45 20.95 -25.02
C PRO A 297 7.14 20.05 -23.81
N VAL A 298 8.18 19.82 -22.99
CA VAL A 298 8.09 18.97 -21.81
C VAL A 298 8.79 19.65 -20.62
N THR A 299 8.27 19.34 -19.45
CA THR A 299 8.94 19.66 -18.19
C THR A 299 9.63 18.40 -17.67
N VAL A 300 10.94 18.44 -17.52
CA VAL A 300 11.67 17.33 -16.90
C VAL A 300 11.54 17.44 -15.39
N LEU A 301 10.89 16.44 -14.79
CA LEU A 301 10.63 16.35 -13.35
C LEU A 301 11.83 15.78 -12.60
N ALA A 302 12.46 14.74 -13.17
CA ALA A 302 13.60 14.06 -12.57
C ALA A 302 14.43 13.33 -13.63
N ARG A 303 15.71 13.07 -13.34
CA ARG A 303 16.62 12.26 -14.16
C ARG A 303 17.27 11.19 -13.30
N ARG A 304 17.30 9.96 -13.79
CA ARG A 304 17.90 8.84 -13.05
C ARG A 304 18.30 7.71 -13.99
N GLY A 305 19.57 7.30 -13.92
CA GLY A 305 20.05 6.10 -14.62
C GLY A 305 19.88 6.12 -16.15
N GLY A 306 20.08 7.29 -16.81
CA GLY A 306 19.92 7.43 -18.26
C GLY A 306 18.47 7.53 -18.74
N ALA A 307 17.52 7.61 -17.82
CA ALA A 307 16.12 7.90 -18.09
C ALA A 307 15.69 9.21 -17.44
N ALA A 308 14.72 9.88 -18.04
CA ALA A 308 14.10 11.08 -17.50
C ALA A 308 12.60 10.87 -17.32
N LEU A 309 12.07 11.42 -16.25
CA LEU A 309 10.64 11.55 -16.03
C LEU A 309 10.20 12.91 -16.51
N ILE A 310 9.28 12.93 -17.47
CA ILE A 310 8.80 14.14 -18.11
C ILE A 310 7.29 14.32 -17.90
N ALA A 311 6.84 15.55 -17.84
CA ALA A 311 5.44 15.92 -17.84
C ALA A 311 5.12 16.79 -19.05
N SER A 312 4.00 16.51 -19.70
CA SER A 312 3.43 17.37 -20.74
C SER A 312 1.94 17.03 -20.92
N PRO A 313 1.06 18.02 -21.10
CA PRO A 313 -0.35 17.78 -21.39
C PRO A 313 -0.58 17.15 -22.78
N MET A 314 0.42 17.23 -23.66
CA MET A 314 0.36 16.72 -25.03
C MET A 314 0.88 15.30 -25.17
N LEU A 315 1.43 14.68 -24.11
CA LEU A 315 1.91 13.31 -24.10
C LEU A 315 0.89 12.39 -23.40
N ARG A 316 0.90 11.13 -23.86
CA ARG A 316 0.15 10.05 -23.21
C ARG A 316 1.00 8.77 -23.20
N GLY A 317 0.72 7.88 -22.27
CA GLY A 317 1.34 6.55 -22.25
C GLY A 317 1.11 5.82 -23.58
N GLY A 318 2.13 5.13 -24.06
CA GLY A 318 2.10 4.40 -25.33
C GLY A 318 2.50 5.22 -26.56
N MET A 319 2.70 6.55 -26.46
CA MET A 319 3.21 7.37 -27.56
C MET A 319 4.69 7.11 -27.78
N SER A 320 5.12 7.13 -29.06
CA SER A 320 6.52 6.96 -29.44
C SER A 320 7.22 8.29 -29.55
N VAL A 321 8.44 8.36 -29.01
CA VAL A 321 9.36 9.51 -29.11
C VAL A 321 10.66 9.08 -29.77
N LEU A 322 11.26 9.95 -30.58
CA LEU A 322 12.53 9.68 -31.23
C LEU A 322 13.67 9.74 -30.23
N LEU A 323 14.66 8.88 -30.42
CA LEU A 323 15.93 8.92 -29.70
C LEU A 323 16.99 9.60 -30.57
N PHE A 324 17.71 10.51 -29.98
CA PHE A 324 18.82 11.16 -30.64
C PHE A 324 20.10 10.66 -29.96
N PRO A 325 21.08 10.12 -30.73
CA PRO A 325 22.37 9.79 -30.13
C PRO A 325 22.96 11.08 -29.52
N ALA A 326 23.49 10.97 -28.32
CA ALA A 326 24.26 12.07 -27.74
C ALA A 326 25.27 12.50 -28.77
N ALA A 327 25.28 13.79 -29.12
CA ALA A 327 26.34 14.34 -29.98
C ALA A 327 27.66 13.96 -29.28
N ASP A 328 28.44 13.10 -29.94
CA ASP A 328 29.76 12.72 -29.46
C ASP A 328 30.47 14.00 -29.02
N SER A 329 30.79 14.10 -27.75
CA SER A 329 31.68 15.09 -27.23
C SER A 329 32.96 14.93 -28.02
N ALA A 330 33.20 15.84 -28.98
CA ALA A 330 34.40 15.85 -29.78
C ALA A 330 35.63 15.74 -28.85
N PRO A 331 36.55 14.83 -29.12
CA PRO A 331 37.76 14.75 -28.33
C PRO A 331 38.50 16.07 -28.51
N SER A 332 38.71 16.78 -27.42
CA SER A 332 39.58 17.94 -27.31
C SER A 332 41.05 17.56 -27.41
#